data_2c809f7f3dd6780bf07d3125330aba23
#
_entry.id   2c809f7f3dd6780bf07d3125330aba23
#
_cell.length_a   1.000
_cell.length_b   1.000
_cell.length_c   1.000
_cell.angle_alpha   90.00
_cell.angle_beta   90.00
_cell.angle_gamma   90.00
#
_symmetry.space_group_name_H-M   'P 1'
#
loop_
_entity.id
_entity.type
_entity.pdbx_description
1 polymer ?
#
loop_
_entity_poly.entity_id
_entity_poly.type
_entity_poly.pdbx_seq_one_letter_code
_entity_poly.pdbx_strand_id
1 'polypeptide(L)'
;MSRFIVVAPGSSEAAALATDELARVLGVATVDALAGTTATDAALRPASALPAVVEAVRAAGDDALIVPAREASNRAFDHVAWNLSLAASTRAGVVLAFDAEGASAELLSEEIAAARLRAEASAASVVAVVLTGGAPALEVDVPVLTLPLGEEAAATLRGTEAPTAVTPLAFQADLIERARAD
;
A
#
# COMPACT_ATOMS: atom_id res chain seq x y z
N MET A 1 -1.33 8.59 -15.02
CA MET A 1 -1.88 7.25 -14.86
C MET A 1 -1.27 6.68 -13.60
N SER A 2 -2.05 6.67 -12.51
CA SER A 2 -1.47 6.36 -11.21
C SER A 2 -2.45 5.55 -10.38
N ARG A 3 -2.08 4.30 -10.10
CA ARG A 3 -2.74 3.49 -9.08
C ARG A 3 -2.08 3.74 -7.74
N PHE A 4 -2.86 3.78 -6.69
CA PHE A 4 -2.36 3.92 -5.32
C PHE A 4 -2.98 2.87 -4.40
N ILE A 5 -2.24 2.51 -3.38
CA ILE A 5 -2.73 1.71 -2.25
C ILE A 5 -2.25 2.34 -0.95
N VAL A 6 -3.14 2.44 0.02
CA VAL A 6 -2.76 2.88 1.37
C VAL A 6 -2.28 1.69 2.17
N VAL A 7 -1.16 1.85 2.87
CA VAL A 7 -0.64 0.83 3.79
C VAL A 7 -0.35 1.50 5.13
N ALA A 8 -0.99 1.03 6.19
CA ALA A 8 -0.75 1.50 7.55
C ALA A 8 -0.29 0.33 8.44
N PRO A 9 1.00 0.25 8.76
CA PRO A 9 1.53 -0.88 9.52
C PRO A 9 1.01 -0.99 10.95
N GLY A 10 0.63 0.13 11.58
CA GLY A 10 0.26 0.20 12.99
C GLY A 10 -1.18 0.64 13.28
N SER A 11 -1.92 1.15 12.30
CA SER A 11 -3.25 1.74 12.55
C SER A 11 -4.22 1.49 11.40
N SER A 12 -5.21 0.65 11.64
CA SER A 12 -6.31 0.44 10.68
C SER A 12 -7.20 1.69 10.52
N GLU A 13 -7.24 2.55 11.54
CA GLU A 13 -7.97 3.82 11.49
C GLU A 13 -7.26 4.83 10.59
N ALA A 14 -5.94 4.99 10.74
CA ALA A 14 -5.15 5.83 9.84
C ALA A 14 -5.26 5.37 8.38
N ALA A 15 -5.26 4.05 8.13
CA ALA A 15 -5.50 3.51 6.80
C ALA A 15 -6.87 3.90 6.24
N ALA A 16 -7.92 3.80 7.05
CA ALA A 16 -9.29 4.14 6.64
C ALA A 16 -9.41 5.64 6.31
N LEU A 17 -8.97 6.50 7.22
CA LEU A 17 -9.03 7.96 7.06
C LEU A 17 -8.22 8.42 5.83
N ALA A 18 -7.00 7.91 5.65
CA ALA A 18 -6.18 8.24 4.50
C ALA A 18 -6.81 7.73 3.19
N THR A 19 -7.41 6.53 3.18
CA THR A 19 -8.07 5.98 1.99
C THR A 19 -9.28 6.82 1.59
N ASP A 20 -10.13 7.19 2.53
CA ASP A 20 -11.34 7.99 2.28
C ASP A 20 -10.97 9.39 1.74
N GLU A 21 -9.96 10.02 2.34
CA GLU A 21 -9.48 11.32 1.89
C GLU A 21 -8.83 11.25 0.51
N LEU A 22 -8.02 10.22 0.23
CA LEU A 22 -7.42 10.02 -1.09
C LEU A 22 -8.49 9.76 -2.16
N ALA A 23 -9.49 8.94 -1.87
CA ALA A 23 -10.62 8.71 -2.78
C ALA A 23 -11.33 10.02 -3.12
N ARG A 24 -11.56 10.86 -2.11
CA ARG A 24 -12.21 12.17 -2.25
C ARG A 24 -11.39 13.13 -3.13
N VAL A 25 -10.08 13.28 -2.86
CA VAL A 25 -9.26 14.29 -3.57
C VAL A 25 -8.80 13.82 -4.95
N LEU A 26 -8.59 12.53 -5.14
CA LEU A 26 -8.21 11.97 -6.43
C LEU A 26 -9.40 11.81 -7.37
N GLY A 27 -10.61 11.56 -6.85
CA GLY A 27 -11.82 11.35 -7.65
C GLY A 27 -11.74 10.14 -8.57
N VAL A 28 -11.02 9.08 -8.15
CA VAL A 28 -10.79 7.86 -8.93
C VAL A 28 -11.65 6.70 -8.44
N ALA A 29 -11.77 5.66 -9.27
CA ALA A 29 -12.45 4.43 -8.89
C ALA A 29 -11.72 3.72 -7.74
N THR A 30 -12.47 3.11 -6.84
CA THR A 30 -11.90 2.31 -5.75
C THR A 30 -12.07 0.82 -6.02
N VAL A 31 -11.07 0.02 -5.64
CA VAL A 31 -11.07 -1.45 -5.77
C VAL A 31 -10.64 -2.05 -4.44
N ASP A 32 -11.38 -3.03 -3.94
CA ASP A 32 -11.02 -3.74 -2.72
C ASP A 32 -9.79 -4.62 -2.93
N ALA A 33 -8.82 -4.56 -2.02
CA ALA A 33 -7.62 -5.40 -2.02
C ALA A 33 -7.92 -6.91 -1.80
N LEU A 34 -9.15 -7.26 -1.47
CA LEU A 34 -9.66 -8.64 -1.38
C LEU A 34 -10.75 -8.91 -2.42
N ALA A 35 -10.86 -8.11 -3.50
CA ALA A 35 -11.88 -8.30 -4.52
C ALA A 35 -11.88 -9.73 -5.07
N GLY A 36 -13.01 -10.43 -4.92
CA GLY A 36 -13.17 -11.81 -5.39
C GLY A 36 -12.46 -12.88 -4.54
N THR A 37 -11.89 -12.53 -3.38
CA THR A 37 -11.24 -13.48 -2.47
C THR A 37 -11.59 -13.16 -1.00
N THR A 38 -11.12 -14.00 -0.08
CA THR A 38 -11.25 -13.77 1.36
C THR A 38 -9.88 -13.64 2.02
N ALA A 39 -9.81 -13.02 3.20
CA ALA A 39 -8.58 -12.96 3.99
C ALA A 39 -8.03 -14.36 4.31
N THR A 40 -8.90 -15.35 4.50
CA THR A 40 -8.51 -16.74 4.72
C THR A 40 -7.87 -17.35 3.47
N ASP A 41 -8.46 -17.15 2.28
CA ASP A 41 -7.87 -17.64 1.04
C ASP A 41 -6.56 -16.93 0.72
N ALA A 42 -6.48 -15.60 0.95
CA ALA A 42 -5.26 -14.82 0.80
C ALA A 42 -4.14 -15.30 1.74
N ALA A 43 -4.47 -15.71 2.97
CA ALA A 43 -3.51 -16.25 3.93
C ALA A 43 -3.04 -17.67 3.55
N LEU A 44 -3.96 -18.55 3.19
CA LEU A 44 -3.66 -19.97 2.98
C LEU A 44 -3.22 -20.30 1.55
N ARG A 45 -3.65 -19.51 0.57
CA ARG A 45 -3.41 -19.74 -0.86
C ARG A 45 -3.08 -18.45 -1.61
N PRO A 46 -2.06 -17.68 -1.17
CA PRO A 46 -1.77 -16.35 -1.75
C PRO A 46 -1.46 -16.44 -3.25
N ALA A 47 -0.79 -17.49 -3.69
CA ALA A 47 -0.45 -17.68 -5.11
C ALA A 47 -1.66 -17.83 -6.05
N SER A 48 -2.80 -18.28 -5.54
CA SER A 48 -4.05 -18.35 -6.33
C SER A 48 -4.98 -17.17 -6.10
N ALA A 49 -4.95 -16.57 -4.92
CA ALA A 49 -5.80 -15.42 -4.58
C ALA A 49 -5.31 -14.12 -5.24
N LEU A 50 -4.00 -13.86 -5.22
CA LEU A 50 -3.42 -12.61 -5.72
C LEU A 50 -3.71 -12.34 -7.21
N PRO A 51 -3.60 -13.30 -8.15
CA PRO A 51 -3.94 -13.07 -9.54
C PRO A 51 -5.37 -12.60 -9.77
N ALA A 52 -6.34 -13.13 -9.05
CA ALA A 52 -7.75 -12.71 -9.18
C ALA A 52 -7.95 -11.25 -8.78
N VAL A 53 -7.31 -10.82 -7.69
CA VAL A 53 -7.36 -9.41 -7.26
C VAL A 53 -6.62 -8.50 -8.24
N VAL A 54 -5.47 -8.92 -8.76
CA VAL A 54 -4.72 -8.17 -9.77
C VAL A 54 -5.57 -7.92 -11.03
N GLU A 55 -6.32 -8.94 -11.48
CA GLU A 55 -7.24 -8.77 -12.62
C GLU A 55 -8.39 -7.81 -12.30
N ALA A 56 -8.95 -7.85 -11.09
CA ALA A 56 -9.98 -6.89 -10.67
C ALA A 56 -9.44 -5.45 -10.66
N VAL A 57 -8.21 -5.23 -10.18
CA VAL A 57 -7.55 -3.93 -10.20
C VAL A 57 -7.29 -3.47 -11.64
N ARG A 58 -6.86 -4.36 -12.53
CA ARG A 58 -6.66 -4.03 -13.95
C ARG A 58 -7.97 -3.65 -14.65
N ALA A 59 -9.04 -4.36 -14.33
CA ALA A 59 -10.36 -4.08 -14.89
C ALA A 59 -10.93 -2.71 -14.45
N ALA A 60 -10.52 -2.19 -13.30
CA ALA A 60 -10.91 -0.86 -12.84
C ALA A 60 -10.21 0.28 -13.61
N GLY A 61 -9.20 -0.02 -14.41
CA GLY A 61 -8.47 0.95 -15.23
C GLY A 61 -7.12 1.37 -14.68
N ASP A 62 -6.51 2.34 -15.36
CA ASP A 62 -5.15 2.78 -15.02
C ASP A 62 -5.09 3.81 -13.88
N ASP A 63 -6.21 4.44 -13.57
CA ASP A 63 -6.35 5.37 -12.46
C ASP A 63 -7.31 4.76 -11.43
N ALA A 64 -6.77 4.20 -10.37
CA ALA A 64 -7.57 3.55 -9.33
C ALA A 64 -6.90 3.67 -7.94
N LEU A 65 -7.72 3.76 -6.90
CA LEU A 65 -7.29 3.62 -5.51
C LEU A 65 -7.66 2.22 -5.02
N ILE A 66 -6.66 1.47 -4.59
CA ILE A 66 -6.86 0.16 -3.98
C ILE A 66 -7.16 0.39 -2.49
N VAL A 67 -8.37 0.02 -2.08
CA VAL A 67 -8.78 0.01 -0.68
C VAL A 67 -8.05 -1.13 0.02
N PRO A 68 -7.19 -0.85 1.02
CA PRO A 68 -6.30 -1.86 1.58
C PRO A 68 -7.08 -2.96 2.32
N ALA A 69 -6.57 -4.18 2.25
CA ALA A 69 -6.99 -5.22 3.16
C ALA A 69 -6.62 -4.80 4.59
N ARG A 70 -7.57 -4.96 5.51
CA ARG A 70 -7.42 -4.59 6.92
C ARG A 70 -7.06 -5.82 7.75
N GLU A 71 -6.63 -5.56 8.97
CA GLU A 71 -6.42 -6.62 9.95
C GLU A 71 -7.68 -7.49 10.06
N ALA A 72 -7.53 -8.77 9.84
CA ALA A 72 -8.61 -9.74 9.96
C ALA A 72 -8.50 -10.46 11.30
N SER A 73 -9.62 -11.03 11.77
CA SER A 73 -9.63 -11.92 12.94
C SER A 73 -8.73 -13.15 12.78
N ASN A 74 -8.34 -13.47 11.56
CA ASN A 74 -7.38 -14.53 11.24
C ASN A 74 -5.95 -14.00 11.42
N ARG A 75 -5.31 -14.35 12.53
CA ARG A 75 -3.92 -13.98 12.84
C ARG A 75 -2.87 -14.50 11.84
N ALA A 76 -3.23 -15.44 10.97
CA ALA A 76 -2.34 -15.92 9.90
C ALA A 76 -2.33 -14.98 8.68
N PHE A 77 -3.25 -14.02 8.60
CA PHE A 77 -3.29 -13.06 7.50
C PHE A 77 -2.45 -11.81 7.81
N ASP A 78 -1.29 -11.72 7.19
CA ASP A 78 -0.48 -10.50 7.19
C ASP A 78 -1.00 -9.52 6.13
N HIS A 79 -1.91 -8.64 6.54
CA HIS A 79 -2.54 -7.65 5.67
C HIS A 79 -1.52 -6.65 5.09
N VAL A 80 -0.45 -6.33 5.82
CA VAL A 80 0.61 -5.43 5.32
C VAL A 80 1.38 -6.10 4.19
N ALA A 81 1.83 -7.34 4.38
CA ALA A 81 2.54 -8.08 3.33
C ALA A 81 1.64 -8.31 2.10
N TRP A 82 0.36 -8.59 2.30
CA TRP A 82 -0.61 -8.72 1.21
C TRP A 82 -0.75 -7.44 0.40
N ASN A 83 -0.98 -6.30 1.06
CA ASN A 83 -1.14 -5.01 0.42
C ASN A 83 0.13 -4.61 -0.35
N LEU A 84 1.32 -4.85 0.20
CA LEU A 84 2.59 -4.59 -0.48
C LEU A 84 2.79 -5.49 -1.71
N SER A 85 2.45 -6.78 -1.61
CA SER A 85 2.49 -7.71 -2.75
C SER A 85 1.54 -7.29 -3.86
N LEU A 86 0.35 -6.81 -3.50
CA LEU A 86 -0.62 -6.29 -4.45
C LEU A 86 -0.12 -5.00 -5.11
N ALA A 87 0.46 -4.08 -4.33
CA ALA A 87 1.07 -2.85 -4.86
C ALA A 87 2.11 -3.17 -5.94
N ALA A 88 3.05 -4.06 -5.63
CA ALA A 88 4.09 -4.47 -6.56
C ALA A 88 3.52 -5.14 -7.83
N SER A 89 2.52 -6.03 -7.68
CA SER A 89 1.90 -6.77 -8.80
C SER A 89 1.05 -5.88 -9.71
N THR A 90 0.49 -4.79 -9.19
CA THR A 90 -0.36 -3.84 -9.92
C THR A 90 0.34 -2.56 -10.35
N ARG A 91 1.60 -2.39 -9.96
CA ARG A 91 2.37 -1.14 -10.10
C ARG A 91 1.70 0.05 -9.41
N ALA A 92 1.05 -0.20 -8.29
CA ALA A 92 0.47 0.86 -7.50
C ALA A 92 1.54 1.53 -6.62
N GLY A 93 1.52 2.86 -6.55
CA GLY A 93 2.30 3.60 -5.58
C GLY A 93 1.77 3.36 -4.17
N VAL A 94 2.64 3.03 -3.23
CA VAL A 94 2.28 2.86 -1.83
C VAL A 94 2.24 4.23 -1.15
N VAL A 95 1.11 4.55 -0.54
CA VAL A 95 0.96 5.67 0.38
C VAL A 95 0.96 5.11 1.79
N LEU A 96 2.02 5.38 2.55
CA LEU A 96 2.09 4.96 3.95
C LEU A 96 1.24 5.89 4.82
N ALA A 97 0.41 5.34 5.69
CA ALA A 97 -0.39 6.13 6.61
C ALA A 97 -0.01 5.86 8.07
N PHE A 98 0.19 6.93 8.84
CA PHE A 98 0.56 6.86 10.25
C PHE A 98 -0.32 7.80 11.07
N ASP A 99 -0.62 7.37 12.28
CA ASP A 99 -1.20 8.23 13.29
C ASP A 99 -0.08 9.00 13.99
N ALA A 100 -0.11 10.32 13.89
CA ALA A 100 0.87 11.21 14.47
C ALA A 100 0.40 11.80 15.82
N GLU A 101 -0.78 11.44 16.31
CA GLU A 101 -1.30 11.97 17.57
C GLU A 101 -0.42 11.50 18.74
N GLY A 102 0.22 12.45 19.40
CA GLY A 102 1.11 12.19 20.54
C GLY A 102 2.44 11.51 20.21
N ALA A 103 2.72 11.24 18.94
CA ALA A 103 4.00 10.65 18.52
C ALA A 103 5.09 11.71 18.35
N SER A 104 6.33 11.38 18.71
CA SER A 104 7.48 12.23 18.42
C SER A 104 7.91 12.11 16.95
N ALA A 105 8.55 13.15 16.42
CA ALA A 105 9.11 13.12 15.07
C ALA A 105 10.15 12.00 14.90
N GLU A 106 10.95 11.73 15.92
CA GLU A 106 11.95 10.65 15.92
C GLU A 106 11.30 9.27 15.77
N LEU A 107 10.28 8.97 16.62
CA LEU A 107 9.56 7.71 16.56
C LEU A 107 8.89 7.51 15.19
N LEU A 108 8.19 8.52 14.69
CA LEU A 108 7.56 8.44 13.37
C LEU A 108 8.58 8.25 12.25
N SER A 109 9.73 8.92 12.32
CA SER A 109 10.79 8.73 11.33
C SER A 109 11.32 7.30 11.31
N GLU A 110 11.50 6.67 12.49
CA GLU A 110 11.91 5.27 12.62
C GLU A 110 10.83 4.31 12.06
N GLU A 111 9.57 4.53 12.39
CA GLU A 111 8.46 3.72 11.88
C GLU A 111 8.30 3.84 10.36
N ILE A 112 8.43 5.05 9.82
CA ILE A 112 8.40 5.29 8.37
C ILE A 112 9.57 4.57 7.70
N ALA A 113 10.78 4.67 8.25
CA ALA A 113 11.96 4.00 7.70
C ALA A 113 11.78 2.47 7.70
N ALA A 114 11.28 1.89 8.78
CA ALA A 114 10.99 0.46 8.88
C ALA A 114 9.93 0.01 7.87
N ALA A 115 8.85 0.79 7.70
CA ALA A 115 7.80 0.50 6.74
C ALA A 115 8.31 0.58 5.28
N ARG A 116 9.19 1.54 4.99
CA ARG A 116 9.83 1.67 3.66
C ARG A 116 10.73 0.48 3.35
N LEU A 117 11.58 0.07 4.28
CA LEU A 117 12.40 -1.13 4.10
C LEU A 117 11.54 -2.37 3.83
N ARG A 118 10.40 -2.50 4.51
CA ARG A 118 9.45 -3.59 4.25
C ARG A 118 8.82 -3.50 2.86
N ALA A 119 8.49 -2.31 2.40
CA ALA A 119 7.97 -2.08 1.05
C ALA A 119 9.02 -2.44 -0.01
N GLU A 120 10.26 -1.98 0.14
CA GLU A 120 11.38 -2.32 -0.74
C GLU A 120 11.62 -3.82 -0.82
N ALA A 121 11.63 -4.51 0.33
CA ALA A 121 11.74 -5.98 0.39
C ALA A 121 10.61 -6.71 -0.34
N SER A 122 9.47 -6.05 -0.51
CA SER A 122 8.30 -6.54 -1.26
C SER A 122 8.28 -6.05 -2.72
N ALA A 123 9.33 -5.40 -3.20
CA ALA A 123 9.40 -4.72 -4.50
C ALA A 123 8.28 -3.69 -4.74
N ALA A 124 7.76 -3.09 -3.67
CA ALA A 124 6.76 -2.03 -3.70
C ALA A 124 7.42 -0.67 -3.51
N SER A 125 6.94 0.36 -4.23
CA SER A 125 7.50 1.71 -4.18
C SER A 125 6.64 2.62 -3.31
N VAL A 126 7.22 3.20 -2.27
CA VAL A 126 6.56 4.23 -1.45
C VAL A 126 6.65 5.56 -2.19
N VAL A 127 5.51 6.19 -2.41
CA VAL A 127 5.40 7.46 -3.16
C VAL A 127 5.03 8.65 -2.28
N ALA A 128 4.44 8.41 -1.11
CA ALA A 128 4.11 9.44 -0.14
C ALA A 128 3.88 8.84 1.25
N VAL A 129 3.91 9.71 2.26
CA VAL A 129 3.46 9.45 3.63
C VAL A 129 2.27 10.34 3.93
N VAL A 130 1.23 9.80 4.55
CA VAL A 130 0.07 10.55 5.05
C VAL A 130 0.06 10.46 6.56
N LEU A 131 -0.05 11.61 7.23
CA LEU A 131 -0.17 11.71 8.68
C LEU A 131 -1.61 12.05 9.06
N THR A 132 -2.14 11.35 10.06
CA THR A 132 -3.37 11.70 10.76
C THR A 132 -3.04 12.24 12.16
N GLY A 133 -3.88 13.06 12.75
CA GLY A 133 -3.74 13.51 14.15
C GLY A 133 -2.62 14.51 14.43
N GLY A 134 -1.81 14.90 13.44
CA GLY A 134 -0.75 15.87 13.64
C GLY A 134 0.15 16.08 12.41
N ALA A 135 1.05 17.04 12.49
CA ALA A 135 1.98 17.39 11.42
C ALA A 135 3.39 17.69 11.98
N PRO A 136 4.08 16.73 12.60
CA PRO A 136 5.46 16.94 13.03
C PRO A 136 6.36 17.15 11.81
N ALA A 137 7.42 17.95 11.99
CA ALA A 137 8.44 18.13 10.96
C ALA A 137 9.23 16.82 10.82
N LEU A 138 9.13 16.16 9.67
CA LEU A 138 9.83 14.92 9.36
C LEU A 138 10.86 15.16 8.26
N GLU A 139 12.04 14.58 8.41
CA GLU A 139 13.08 14.56 7.38
C GLU A 139 13.02 13.22 6.63
N VAL A 140 12.17 13.15 5.62
CA VAL A 140 12.01 11.99 4.74
C VAL A 140 12.09 12.43 3.28
N ASP A 141 12.55 11.57 2.40
CA ASP A 141 12.80 11.84 0.98
C ASP A 141 11.57 11.62 0.08
N VAL A 142 10.39 11.43 0.66
CA VAL A 142 9.12 11.36 -0.03
C VAL A 142 8.17 12.44 0.50
N PRO A 143 7.19 12.90 -0.28
CA PRO A 143 6.19 13.86 0.17
C PRO A 143 5.49 13.40 1.44
N VAL A 144 5.40 14.31 2.42
CA VAL A 144 4.61 14.12 3.64
C VAL A 144 3.35 14.97 3.52
N LEU A 145 2.21 14.33 3.59
CA LEU A 145 0.88 14.93 3.48
C LEU A 145 0.17 14.80 4.82
N THR A 146 -0.58 15.81 5.22
CA THR A 146 -1.32 15.79 6.49
C THR A 146 -2.81 15.93 6.21
N LEU A 147 -3.64 15.17 6.92
CA LEU A 147 -5.08 15.28 6.81
C LEU A 147 -5.61 16.59 7.45
N PRO A 148 -6.67 17.20 6.84
CA PRO A 148 -7.36 16.81 5.61
C PRO A 148 -6.55 17.14 4.35
N LEU A 149 -6.65 16.29 3.32
CA LEU A 149 -5.93 16.50 2.06
C LEU A 149 -6.60 17.56 1.19
N GLY A 150 -5.79 18.47 0.64
CA GLY A 150 -6.21 19.47 -0.33
C GLY A 150 -5.88 19.07 -1.79
N GLU A 151 -6.23 19.96 -2.73
CA GLU A 151 -5.94 19.78 -4.16
C GLU A 151 -4.44 19.67 -4.45
N GLU A 152 -3.59 20.36 -3.66
CA GLU A 152 -2.13 20.29 -3.77
C GLU A 152 -1.60 18.86 -3.50
N ALA A 153 -2.18 18.17 -2.51
CA ALA A 153 -1.85 16.78 -2.23
C ALA A 153 -2.19 15.87 -3.42
N ALA A 154 -3.36 16.08 -4.04
CA ALA A 154 -3.74 15.34 -5.23
C ALA A 154 -2.81 15.63 -6.42
N ALA A 155 -2.38 16.87 -6.59
CA ALA A 155 -1.41 17.25 -7.64
C ALA A 155 -0.05 16.59 -7.40
N THR A 156 0.43 16.59 -6.15
CA THR A 156 1.67 15.94 -5.74
C THR A 156 1.63 14.44 -6.08
N LEU A 157 0.57 13.73 -5.70
CA LEU A 157 0.44 12.30 -5.97
C LEU A 157 0.33 11.98 -7.47
N ARG A 158 -0.43 12.77 -8.24
CA ARG A 158 -0.51 12.59 -9.70
C ARG A 158 0.81 12.87 -10.41
N GLY A 159 1.67 13.69 -9.82
CA GLY A 159 3.02 13.99 -10.32
C GLY A 159 4.05 12.91 -10.00
N THR A 160 3.75 11.93 -9.14
CA THR A 160 4.68 10.85 -8.85
C THR A 160 4.81 9.90 -10.05
N GLU A 161 6.04 9.47 -10.34
CA GLU A 161 6.27 8.48 -11.38
C GLU A 161 5.66 7.13 -10.97
N ALA A 162 5.03 6.45 -11.95
CA ALA A 162 4.54 5.10 -11.73
C ALA A 162 5.71 4.16 -11.39
N PRO A 163 5.59 3.31 -10.36
CA PRO A 163 6.66 2.39 -10.00
C PRO A 163 7.06 1.48 -11.15
N THR A 164 8.36 1.28 -11.33
CA THR A 164 8.89 0.29 -12.28
C THR A 164 8.54 -1.11 -11.76
N ALA A 165 7.84 -1.92 -12.57
CA ALA A 165 7.40 -3.22 -12.10
C ALA A 165 8.55 -4.20 -11.90
N VAL A 166 8.63 -4.72 -10.70
CA VAL A 166 9.19 -6.06 -10.48
C VAL A 166 7.99 -6.94 -10.11
N THR A 167 7.76 -8.02 -10.85
CA THR A 167 6.63 -8.90 -10.54
C THR A 167 7.03 -9.81 -9.37
N PRO A 168 6.47 -9.67 -8.15
CA PRO A 168 6.80 -10.57 -7.03
C PRO A 168 6.50 -12.04 -7.35
N LEU A 169 5.56 -12.31 -8.26
CA LEU A 169 5.28 -13.65 -8.77
C LEU A 169 6.44 -14.25 -9.56
N ALA A 170 7.20 -13.45 -10.32
CA ALA A 170 8.40 -13.94 -10.99
C ALA A 170 9.49 -14.29 -9.96
N PHE A 171 9.64 -13.49 -8.91
CA PHE A 171 10.60 -13.74 -7.84
C PHE A 171 10.21 -14.98 -7.00
N GLN A 172 8.92 -15.19 -6.72
CA GLN A 172 8.44 -16.39 -6.03
C GLN A 172 8.54 -17.63 -6.92
N ALA A 173 8.28 -17.52 -8.22
CA ALA A 173 8.47 -18.62 -9.17
C ALA A 173 9.94 -19.01 -9.25
N ASP A 174 10.86 -18.05 -9.33
CA ASP A 174 12.31 -18.29 -9.33
C ASP A 174 12.80 -18.94 -8.02
N LEU A 175 12.26 -18.53 -6.86
CA LEU A 175 12.57 -19.13 -5.57
C LEU A 175 12.07 -20.58 -5.48
N ILE A 176 10.87 -20.86 -6.00
CA ILE A 176 10.30 -22.21 -6.04
C ILE A 176 11.08 -23.10 -7.01
N GLU A 177 11.50 -22.60 -8.17
CA GLU A 177 12.33 -23.34 -9.11
C GLU A 177 13.71 -23.63 -8.53
N ARG A 178 14.36 -22.67 -7.88
CA ARG A 178 15.65 -22.88 -7.21
C ARG A 178 15.55 -23.89 -6.08
N ALA A 179 14.49 -23.82 -5.24
CA ALA A 179 14.25 -24.77 -4.15
C ALA A 179 13.87 -26.18 -4.63
N ARG A 180 13.54 -26.36 -5.92
CA ARG A 180 13.29 -27.68 -6.52
C ARG A 180 14.52 -28.27 -7.22
N ALA A 181 15.54 -27.44 -7.46
CA ALA A 181 16.77 -27.85 -8.13
C ALA A 181 17.87 -28.29 -7.15
N ASP A 182 17.73 -27.99 -5.85
CA ASP A 182 18.53 -28.49 -4.72
C ASP A 182 17.86 -29.71 -4.05
#